data_e5a201172bc34f9b00a320f4fa575016
#
_entry.id   e5a201172bc34f9b00a320f4fa575016
#
_cell.length_a   1.000
_cell.length_b   1.000
_cell.length_c   1.000
_cell.angle_alpha   90.00
_cell.angle_beta   90.00
_cell.angle_gamma   90.00
#
_symmetry.space_group_name_H-M   'P 1'
#
loop_
_entity.id
_entity.type
_entity.pdbx_description
1 polymer ?
#
loop_
_entity_poly.entity_id
_entity_poly.type
_entity_poly.pdbx_seq_one_letter_code
_entity_poly.pdbx_strand_id
1 'polypeptide(L)'
;EFNMYHEYKRRFGSWNRAVRIAGFNTNPELFAHKFKARDGHRCDSFTEKIIDNWLNEENISHKRSWRYGNTKMTADFFIEPNVVIEFFGLAGVQKKYYTAILNKRAFVKEHHYRLIELYPSDLFPKNNLKESLGTLAFGC
;
A
#
# COMPACT_ATOMS: atom_id res chain seq x y z
N GLU A 1 11.08 5.53 -29.48
CA GLU A 1 9.90 4.95 -28.83
C GLU A 1 8.79 6.00 -28.77
N PHE A 2 7.68 5.72 -29.43
CA PHE A 2 6.53 6.62 -29.48
C PHE A 2 5.83 6.60 -28.14
N ASN A 3 5.96 7.67 -27.37
CA ASN A 3 5.32 7.73 -26.04
C ASN A 3 3.84 8.08 -26.18
N MET A 4 3.00 7.06 -26.39
CA MET A 4 1.54 7.17 -26.55
C MET A 4 0.86 7.96 -25.43
N TYR A 5 1.39 7.90 -24.20
CA TYR A 5 0.83 8.62 -23.07
C TYR A 5 0.85 10.15 -23.25
N HIS A 6 1.95 10.70 -23.75
CA HIS A 6 2.07 12.15 -24.00
C HIS A 6 1.14 12.60 -25.12
N GLU A 7 0.94 11.76 -26.12
CA GLU A 7 0.05 12.06 -27.25
C GLU A 7 -1.42 12.12 -26.82
N TYR A 8 -1.88 11.18 -26.00
CA TYR A 8 -3.22 11.22 -25.41
C TYR A 8 -3.44 12.47 -24.57
N LYS A 9 -2.48 12.80 -23.71
CA LYS A 9 -2.58 13.97 -22.85
C LYS A 9 -2.63 15.26 -23.64
N ARG A 10 -1.82 15.37 -24.69
CA ARG A 10 -1.79 16.53 -25.58
C ARG A 10 -3.11 16.71 -26.37
N ARG A 11 -3.64 15.63 -26.95
CA ARG A 11 -4.86 15.69 -27.80
C ARG A 11 -6.15 15.80 -27.00
N PHE A 12 -6.27 15.07 -25.92
CA PHE A 12 -7.52 14.84 -25.21
C PHE A 12 -7.52 15.39 -23.76
N GLY A 13 -6.37 15.85 -23.26
CA GLY A 13 -6.21 16.31 -21.90
C GLY A 13 -6.10 15.17 -20.85
N SER A 14 -6.84 14.07 -21.02
CA SER A 14 -6.76 12.90 -20.17
C SER A 14 -7.20 11.63 -20.91
N TRP A 15 -6.80 10.46 -20.41
CA TRP A 15 -7.24 9.16 -20.89
C TRP A 15 -8.77 9.01 -20.85
N ASN A 16 -9.38 9.31 -19.71
CA ASN A 16 -10.84 9.20 -19.55
C ASN A 16 -11.63 10.09 -20.52
N ARG A 17 -11.07 11.26 -20.85
CA ARG A 17 -11.68 12.13 -21.85
C ARG A 17 -11.56 11.54 -23.25
N ALA A 18 -10.42 10.95 -23.60
CA ALA A 18 -10.24 10.27 -24.87
C ALA A 18 -11.21 9.08 -25.01
N VAL A 19 -11.36 8.26 -23.97
CA VAL A 19 -12.28 7.12 -23.94
C VAL A 19 -13.72 7.56 -24.13
N ARG A 20 -14.15 8.63 -23.48
CA ARG A 20 -15.53 9.21 -23.66
C ARG A 20 -15.76 9.75 -25.08
N ILE A 21 -14.78 10.43 -25.64
CA ILE A 21 -14.87 10.93 -27.02
C ILE A 21 -14.98 9.78 -28.01
N ALA A 22 -14.32 8.66 -27.75
CA ALA A 22 -14.41 7.44 -28.57
C ALA A 22 -15.73 6.66 -28.36
N GLY A 23 -16.67 7.15 -27.53
CA GLY A 23 -17.96 6.53 -27.31
C GLY A 23 -17.98 5.37 -26.32
N PHE A 24 -16.90 5.19 -25.54
CA PHE A 24 -16.81 4.15 -24.53
C PHE A 24 -17.05 4.69 -23.12
N ASN A 25 -17.56 3.84 -22.25
CA ASN A 25 -17.61 4.14 -20.82
C ASN A 25 -16.21 4.15 -20.25
N THR A 26 -15.90 5.18 -19.47
CA THR A 26 -14.64 5.21 -18.71
C THR A 26 -14.69 4.17 -17.60
N ASN A 27 -13.56 3.52 -17.32
CA ASN A 27 -13.44 2.81 -16.06
C ASN A 27 -13.79 3.77 -14.91
N PRO A 28 -14.56 3.34 -13.90
CA PRO A 28 -14.76 4.14 -12.70
C PRO A 28 -13.37 4.58 -12.20
N GLU A 29 -13.27 5.82 -11.73
CA GLU A 29 -12.02 6.33 -11.17
C GLU A 29 -11.68 5.53 -9.91
N LEU A 30 -11.06 4.36 -10.11
CA LEU A 30 -10.66 3.45 -9.03
C LEU A 30 -9.72 4.12 -8.02
N PHE A 31 -9.07 5.20 -8.44
CA PHE A 31 -8.19 6.00 -7.60
C PHE A 31 -8.90 7.06 -6.75
N ALA A 32 -10.16 7.37 -7.03
CA ALA A 32 -10.93 8.33 -6.25
C ALA A 32 -11.66 7.68 -5.06
N HIS A 33 -11.89 6.39 -5.10
CA HIS A 33 -12.54 5.64 -4.02
C HIS A 33 -11.48 4.96 -3.17
N LYS A 34 -11.00 5.66 -2.14
CA LYS A 34 -10.24 5.02 -1.07
C LYS A 34 -11.09 3.90 -0.47
N PHE A 35 -10.52 2.72 -0.38
CA PHE A 35 -11.19 1.59 0.25
C PHE A 35 -11.41 1.88 1.73
N LYS A 36 -12.59 1.64 2.25
CA LYS A 36 -12.89 1.83 3.67
C LYS A 36 -12.78 0.49 4.39
N ALA A 37 -11.95 0.41 5.43
CA ALA A 37 -11.84 -0.73 6.32
C ALA A 37 -13.01 -0.76 7.34
N ARG A 38 -13.16 -1.86 8.07
CA ARG A 38 -14.28 -2.06 9.02
C ARG A 38 -14.24 -1.11 10.21
N ASP A 39 -13.06 -0.74 10.68
CA ASP A 39 -12.85 0.24 11.74
C ASP A 39 -13.01 1.70 11.29
N GLY A 40 -13.24 1.91 9.98
CA GLY A 40 -13.46 3.22 9.37
C GLY A 40 -12.23 3.83 8.72
N HIS A 41 -11.06 3.21 8.80
CA HIS A 41 -9.84 3.66 8.14
C HIS A 41 -10.02 3.75 6.62
N ARG A 42 -9.44 4.78 6.01
CA ARG A 42 -9.38 4.92 4.56
C ARG A 42 -8.07 4.30 4.05
N CYS A 43 -8.17 3.26 3.26
CA CYS A 43 -7.05 2.54 2.67
C CYS A 43 -6.81 2.99 1.23
N ASP A 44 -5.56 3.10 0.82
CA ASP A 44 -5.20 3.53 -0.54
C ASP A 44 -5.30 2.38 -1.55
N SER A 45 -5.28 1.14 -1.08
CA SER A 45 -5.44 -0.07 -1.89
C SER A 45 -6.38 -1.10 -1.23
N PHE A 46 -6.88 -2.03 -2.06
CA PHE A 46 -7.67 -3.16 -1.55
C PHE A 46 -6.85 -4.09 -0.65
N THR A 47 -5.57 -4.26 -0.94
CA THR A 47 -4.63 -5.04 -0.12
C THR A 47 -4.46 -4.45 1.28
N GLU A 48 -4.28 -3.14 1.36
CA GLU A 48 -4.22 -2.45 2.65
C GLU A 48 -5.51 -2.63 3.45
N LYS A 49 -6.68 -2.59 2.80
CA LYS A 49 -7.96 -2.87 3.46
C LYS A 49 -8.02 -4.29 4.03
N ILE A 50 -7.47 -5.29 3.32
CA ILE A 50 -7.43 -6.68 3.82
C ILE A 50 -6.56 -6.75 5.08
N ILE A 51 -5.38 -6.13 5.07
CA ILE A 51 -4.45 -6.11 6.19
C ILE A 51 -5.07 -5.36 7.39
N ASP A 52 -5.64 -4.20 7.15
CA ASP A 52 -6.32 -3.37 8.15
C ASP A 52 -7.45 -4.13 8.85
N ASN A 53 -8.34 -4.77 8.07
CA ASN A 53 -9.41 -5.59 8.60
C ASN A 53 -8.90 -6.76 9.44
N TRP A 54 -7.81 -7.41 9.03
CA TRP A 54 -7.19 -8.49 9.78
C TRP A 54 -6.64 -7.98 11.12
N LEU A 55 -5.91 -6.87 11.13
CA LEU A 55 -5.40 -6.25 12.37
C LEU A 55 -6.55 -5.90 13.33
N ASN A 56 -7.64 -5.36 12.80
CA ASN A 56 -8.83 -5.05 13.60
C ASN A 56 -9.52 -6.31 14.15
N GLU A 57 -9.64 -7.38 13.36
CA GLU A 57 -10.20 -8.67 13.78
C GLU A 57 -9.39 -9.33 14.91
N GLU A 58 -8.06 -9.19 14.87
CA GLU A 58 -7.14 -9.66 15.90
C GLU A 58 -7.03 -8.69 17.11
N ASN A 59 -7.82 -7.60 17.11
CA ASN A 59 -7.79 -6.56 18.14
C ASN A 59 -6.42 -5.88 18.30
N ILE A 60 -5.65 -5.77 17.22
CA ILE A 60 -4.35 -5.12 17.20
C ILE A 60 -4.53 -3.64 16.85
N SER A 61 -4.31 -2.78 17.87
CA SER A 61 -4.35 -1.32 17.65
C SER A 61 -3.22 -0.89 16.72
N HIS A 62 -3.56 -0.14 15.69
CA HIS A 62 -2.60 0.28 14.67
C HIS A 62 -2.90 1.69 14.14
N LYS A 63 -1.86 2.32 13.59
CA LYS A 63 -1.95 3.62 12.90
C LYS A 63 -1.66 3.41 11.43
N ARG A 64 -2.37 4.13 10.57
CA ARG A 64 -2.12 4.12 9.12
C ARG A 64 -1.29 5.31 8.68
N SER A 65 -0.61 5.14 7.54
CA SER A 65 0.16 6.20 6.91
C SER A 65 1.13 6.89 7.88
N TRP A 66 1.75 6.07 8.73
CA TRP A 66 2.70 6.55 9.74
C TRP A 66 3.97 7.09 9.06
N ARG A 67 4.39 8.28 9.44
CA ARG A 67 5.55 8.94 8.83
C ARG A 67 6.85 8.44 9.46
N TYR A 68 7.82 8.11 8.62
CA TYR A 68 9.17 7.79 9.02
C TYR A 68 9.92 9.04 9.49
N GLY A 69 9.77 9.40 10.77
CA GLY A 69 10.39 10.59 11.35
C GLY A 69 10.05 11.87 10.56
N ASN A 70 11.06 12.68 10.26
CA ASN A 70 10.92 13.92 9.50
C ASN A 70 11.03 13.72 7.97
N THR A 71 10.99 12.48 7.48
CA THR A 71 11.05 12.17 6.04
C THR A 71 9.69 12.38 5.36
N LYS A 72 9.67 12.27 4.02
CA LYS A 72 8.43 12.23 3.23
C LYS A 72 7.89 10.80 3.08
N MET A 73 8.62 9.79 3.57
CA MET A 73 8.19 8.39 3.49
C MET A 73 7.10 8.11 4.52
N THR A 74 6.14 7.27 4.14
CA THR A 74 5.09 6.78 5.03
C THR A 74 5.07 5.27 5.03
N ALA A 75 4.80 4.67 6.19
CA ALA A 75 4.51 3.26 6.33
C ALA A 75 3.01 3.01 6.13
N ASP A 76 2.67 1.82 5.64
CA ASP A 76 1.27 1.43 5.50
C ASP A 76 0.61 1.33 6.88
N PHE A 77 1.28 0.66 7.83
CA PHE A 77 0.81 0.52 9.21
C PHE A 77 1.95 0.66 10.22
N PHE A 78 1.59 1.14 11.39
CA PHE A 78 2.46 1.21 12.55
C PHE A 78 1.72 0.69 13.78
N ILE A 79 2.38 -0.18 14.53
CA ILE A 79 1.89 -0.74 15.79
C ILE A 79 2.87 -0.35 16.88
N GLU A 80 2.36 0.30 17.90
CA GLU A 80 3.19 0.71 19.03
C GLU A 80 3.72 -0.52 19.82
N PRO A 81 4.93 -0.44 20.39
CA PRO A 81 5.77 0.78 20.40
C PRO A 81 6.70 0.93 19.18
N ASN A 82 6.96 -0.12 18.40
CA ASN A 82 8.05 -0.08 17.43
C ASN A 82 7.90 -1.02 16.23
N VAL A 83 6.69 -1.44 15.87
CA VAL A 83 6.50 -2.34 14.71
C VAL A 83 5.95 -1.56 13.52
N VAL A 84 6.63 -1.69 12.41
CA VAL A 84 6.25 -1.14 11.10
C VAL A 84 5.83 -2.28 10.18
N ILE A 85 4.69 -2.15 9.51
CA ILE A 85 4.23 -3.10 8.49
C ILE A 85 4.17 -2.39 7.15
N GLU A 86 4.75 -3.01 6.13
CA GLU A 86 4.76 -2.53 4.75
C GLU A 86 4.29 -3.62 3.80
N PHE A 87 3.43 -3.25 2.86
CA PHE A 87 3.04 -4.12 1.77
C PHE A 87 3.78 -3.74 0.47
N PHE A 88 4.68 -4.58 0.02
CA PHE A 88 5.50 -4.36 -1.16
C PHE A 88 4.89 -5.01 -2.43
N GLY A 89 3.73 -4.52 -2.84
CA GLY A 89 2.98 -5.05 -3.98
C GLY A 89 3.68 -4.96 -5.34
N LEU A 90 4.61 -4.02 -5.51
CA LEU A 90 5.36 -3.79 -6.75
C LEU A 90 6.85 -4.15 -6.63
N ALA A 91 7.22 -4.94 -5.62
CA ALA A 91 8.60 -5.39 -5.46
C ALA A 91 9.06 -6.15 -6.73
N GLY A 92 10.23 -5.75 -7.25
CA GLY A 92 10.80 -6.35 -8.47
C GLY A 92 10.29 -5.77 -9.79
N VAL A 93 9.27 -4.89 -9.80
CA VAL A 93 8.69 -4.34 -11.03
C VAL A 93 9.35 -3.02 -11.47
N GLN A 94 9.72 -2.16 -10.53
CA GLN A 94 10.27 -0.84 -10.84
C GLN A 94 11.52 -0.50 -10.02
N LYS A 95 12.57 -0.01 -10.68
CA LYS A 95 13.84 0.37 -10.03
C LYS A 95 13.66 1.46 -8.94
N LYS A 96 12.83 2.48 -9.19
CA LYS A 96 12.52 3.53 -8.20
C LYS A 96 11.85 2.98 -6.95
N TYR A 97 11.00 1.98 -7.11
CA TYR A 97 10.31 1.32 -6.01
C TYR A 97 11.29 0.55 -5.12
N TYR A 98 12.27 -0.12 -5.74
CA TYR A 98 13.33 -0.81 -5.01
C TYR A 98 14.16 0.14 -4.14
N THR A 99 14.52 1.32 -4.64
CA THR A 99 15.24 2.34 -3.86
C THR A 99 14.41 2.80 -2.65
N ALA A 100 13.09 2.98 -2.82
CA ALA A 100 12.21 3.33 -1.71
C ALA A 100 12.19 2.25 -0.61
N ILE A 101 12.14 0.96 -1.02
CA ILE A 101 12.22 -0.18 -0.07
C ILE A 101 13.53 -0.14 0.71
N LEU A 102 14.67 0.05 0.02
CA LEU A 102 15.98 0.12 0.68
C LEU A 102 16.07 1.27 1.69
N ASN A 103 15.53 2.44 1.36
CA ASN A 103 15.51 3.58 2.27
C ASN A 103 14.65 3.31 3.51
N LYS A 104 13.49 2.67 3.35
CA LYS A 104 12.62 2.27 4.46
C LYS A 104 13.33 1.26 5.37
N ARG A 105 13.96 0.22 4.79
CA ARG A 105 14.76 -0.77 5.53
C ARG A 105 15.91 -0.14 6.31
N ALA A 106 16.64 0.80 5.68
CA ALA A 106 17.72 1.51 6.35
C ALA A 106 17.20 2.31 7.55
N PHE A 107 16.11 3.06 7.38
CA PHE A 107 15.50 3.83 8.46
C PHE A 107 15.08 2.97 9.65
N VAL A 108 14.35 1.88 9.41
CA VAL A 108 13.87 1.00 10.49
C VAL A 108 15.04 0.35 11.25
N LYS A 109 16.11 -0.02 10.54
CA LYS A 109 17.31 -0.56 11.15
C LYS A 109 18.03 0.47 12.03
N GLU A 110 18.21 1.69 11.53
CA GLU A 110 18.86 2.79 12.25
C GLU A 110 18.11 3.17 13.53
N HIS A 111 16.77 3.16 13.49
CA HIS A 111 15.92 3.58 14.60
C HIS A 111 15.39 2.39 15.44
N HIS A 112 15.93 1.20 15.24
CA HIS A 112 15.56 -0.02 15.98
C HIS A 112 14.08 -0.38 15.93
N TYR A 113 13.37 -0.04 14.83
CA TYR A 113 12.04 -0.53 14.57
C TYR A 113 12.08 -1.97 14.03
N ARG A 114 11.06 -2.74 14.36
CA ARG A 114 10.81 -4.05 13.74
C ARG A 114 10.02 -3.85 12.47
N LEU A 115 10.59 -4.20 11.31
CA LEU A 115 9.90 -4.17 10.02
C LEU A 115 9.29 -5.54 9.72
N ILE A 116 8.01 -5.55 9.38
CA ILE A 116 7.31 -6.70 8.79
C ILE A 116 6.98 -6.34 7.35
N GLU A 117 7.55 -7.11 6.44
CA GLU A 117 7.34 -6.93 5.01
C GLU A 117 6.30 -7.95 4.53
N LEU A 118 5.24 -7.47 3.90
CA LEU A 118 4.22 -8.28 3.27
C LEU A 118 4.32 -8.15 1.75
N TYR A 119 4.07 -9.25 1.07
CA TYR A 119 4.13 -9.36 -0.37
C TYR A 119 2.83 -9.94 -0.93
N PRO A 120 2.57 -9.87 -2.24
CA PRO A 120 1.37 -10.46 -2.83
C PRO A 120 1.16 -11.94 -2.48
N SER A 121 2.23 -12.71 -2.30
CA SER A 121 2.19 -14.12 -1.88
C SER A 121 1.61 -14.36 -0.49
N ASP A 122 1.66 -13.34 0.39
CA ASP A 122 1.07 -13.42 1.75
C ASP A 122 -0.45 -13.27 1.74
N LEU A 123 -1.01 -12.76 0.64
CA LEU A 123 -2.43 -12.48 0.50
C LEU A 123 -3.12 -13.31 -0.58
N PHE A 124 -2.38 -13.73 -1.62
CA PHE A 124 -2.96 -14.38 -2.80
C PHE A 124 -2.11 -15.56 -3.28
N PRO A 125 -2.70 -16.64 -3.78
CA PRO A 125 -4.14 -16.90 -3.91
C PRO A 125 -4.82 -17.24 -2.57
N LYS A 126 -4.05 -17.52 -1.52
CA LYS A 126 -4.52 -17.83 -0.17
C LYS A 126 -4.04 -16.76 0.80
N ASN A 127 -4.93 -16.34 1.70
CA ASN A 127 -4.58 -15.38 2.74
C ASN A 127 -3.76 -16.07 3.85
N ASN A 128 -2.48 -15.71 3.97
CA ASN A 128 -1.53 -16.23 4.95
C ASN A 128 -1.14 -15.17 6.00
N LEU A 129 -1.94 -14.11 6.19
CA LEU A 129 -1.64 -13.05 7.15
C LEU A 129 -1.44 -13.56 8.57
N LYS A 130 -2.14 -14.64 8.94
CA LYS A 130 -1.98 -15.27 10.25
C LYS A 130 -0.56 -15.81 10.46
N GLU A 131 0.05 -16.38 9.44
CA GLU A 131 1.43 -16.86 9.49
C GLU A 131 2.43 -15.70 9.48
N SER A 132 2.20 -14.70 8.61
CA SER A 132 3.11 -13.55 8.43
C SER A 132 3.06 -12.55 9.59
N LEU A 133 1.90 -12.38 10.22
CA LEU A 133 1.63 -11.40 11.27
C LEU A 133 1.33 -12.03 12.64
N GLY A 134 1.19 -13.33 12.72
CA GLY A 134 0.73 -14.03 13.93
C GLY A 134 1.57 -13.77 15.18
N THR A 135 2.84 -13.41 15.02
CA THR A 135 3.71 -13.01 16.14
C THR A 135 3.29 -11.69 16.81
N LEU A 136 2.37 -10.94 16.21
CA LEU A 136 1.80 -9.71 16.80
C LEU A 136 0.62 -10.00 17.72
N ALA A 137 -0.13 -11.07 17.46
CA ALA A 137 -1.32 -11.45 18.22
C ALA A 137 -0.98 -12.11 19.59
N PHE A 138 0.26 -12.55 19.78
CA PHE A 138 0.70 -13.25 21.00
C PHE A 138 1.57 -12.39 21.95
N GLY A 139 1.67 -11.09 21.68
CA GLY A 139 2.40 -10.13 22.50
C GLY A 139 1.50 -9.49 23.56
N CYS A 140 0.93 -10.31 24.44
CA CYS A 140 0.37 -9.86 25.73
C CYS A 140 1.29 -10.30 26.85
#